data_009bc062a494de6bab64216176a64737
#
_entry.id   009bc062a494de6bab64216176a64737
#
_cell.length_a   1.000
_cell.length_b   1.000
_cell.length_c   1.000
_cell.angle_alpha   90.00
_cell.angle_beta   90.00
_cell.angle_gamma   90.00
#
_symmetry.space_group_name_H-M   'P 1'
#
loop_
_entity.id
_entity.type
_entity.pdbx_description
1 polymer ?
#
loop_
_entity_poly.entity_id
_entity_poly.type
_entity_poly.pdbx_seq_one_letter_code
_entity_poly.pdbx_strand_id
1 'polypeptide(L)'
;CRAAFGFQERPDDPPQLDATSVGDLIPRPVFLISRAEYRKLLVFLRKVGLVTFRDPRSLPKHPVTGRVLSAGILGADKKSGAQRLLLDRRPQNAIEERLVGLSLPFAGDFVRFELGPSEVIRTSLRDGKDQYYVLRPDDARVAWQAFGQPVDSDWFPDDAIDGAPWLQPYFLGLMQGDHNAADIAEAVGRAILCDSGAFPVDDLMPAGRGPRMRRAPGQGVALVSDLYIDDAAV
;
A
#
# COMPACT_ATOMS: atom_id res chain seq x y z
N CYS A 1 10.62 -11.72 -2.84
CA CYS A 1 9.92 -10.59 -3.53
C CYS A 1 10.87 -9.57 -4.16
N ARG A 2 11.92 -9.05 -3.48
CA ARG A 2 12.83 -8.05 -4.07
C ARG A 2 13.44 -8.49 -5.41
N ALA A 3 13.94 -9.72 -5.50
CA ALA A 3 14.56 -10.25 -6.71
C ALA A 3 13.58 -10.48 -7.86
N ALA A 4 12.32 -10.78 -7.58
CA ALA A 4 11.31 -11.07 -8.59
C ALA A 4 10.81 -9.82 -9.33
N PHE A 5 10.95 -8.62 -8.75
CA PHE A 5 10.43 -7.37 -9.29
C PHE A 5 11.50 -6.37 -9.75
N GLY A 6 12.78 -6.75 -9.73
CA GLY A 6 13.87 -5.92 -10.25
C GLY A 6 14.11 -4.62 -9.48
N PHE A 7 13.78 -4.57 -8.20
CA PHE A 7 14.08 -3.40 -7.36
C PHE A 7 15.59 -3.25 -7.20
N GLN A 8 16.11 -2.08 -7.58
CA GLN A 8 17.51 -1.70 -7.37
C GLN A 8 17.65 -0.91 -6.07
N GLU A 9 18.64 -1.26 -5.26
CA GLU A 9 19.03 -0.45 -4.11
C GLU A 9 19.78 0.81 -4.60
N ARG A 10 19.52 1.95 -3.95
CA ARG A 10 20.28 3.17 -4.21
C ARG A 10 21.69 3.01 -3.64
N PRO A 11 22.73 3.38 -4.39
CA PRO A 11 24.13 3.21 -3.96
C PRO A 11 24.64 4.25 -2.94
N ASP A 12 23.84 5.21 -2.54
CA ASP A 12 24.34 6.31 -1.69
C ASP A 12 23.94 6.08 -0.23
N ASP A 13 24.94 5.95 0.63
CA ASP A 13 24.76 6.02 2.07
C ASP A 13 24.09 7.37 2.44
N PRO A 14 23.00 7.36 3.22
CA PRO A 14 22.37 8.60 3.65
C PRO A 14 23.39 9.40 4.51
N PRO A 15 23.39 10.73 4.39
CA PRO A 15 24.27 11.55 5.21
C PRO A 15 24.06 11.22 6.69
N GLN A 16 25.13 11.03 7.43
CA GLN A 16 25.08 10.80 8.88
C GLN A 16 24.56 12.08 9.55
N LEU A 17 23.27 12.09 9.87
CA LEU A 17 22.62 13.14 10.65
C LEU A 17 22.81 12.84 12.15
N ASP A 18 23.06 13.87 12.96
CA ASP A 18 23.10 13.70 14.40
C ASP A 18 21.71 13.34 14.97
N ALA A 19 21.69 12.69 16.13
CA ALA A 19 20.44 12.17 16.74
C ALA A 19 19.41 13.27 17.05
N THR A 20 19.86 14.51 17.27
CA THR A 20 18.99 15.64 17.61
C THR A 20 18.28 16.17 16.38
N SER A 21 19.00 16.36 15.27
CA SER A 21 18.45 16.83 14.01
C SER A 21 17.48 15.80 13.38
N VAL A 22 17.76 14.50 13.52
CA VAL A 22 16.91 13.43 13.00
C VAL A 22 15.59 13.32 13.80
N GLY A 23 15.61 13.55 15.12
CA GLY A 23 14.42 13.48 15.95
C GLY A 23 13.31 14.45 15.53
N ASP A 24 13.69 15.63 15.07
CA ASP A 24 12.76 16.68 14.61
C ASP A 24 12.24 16.41 13.18
N LEU A 25 12.95 15.59 12.39
CA LEU A 25 12.54 15.25 11.02
C LEU A 25 11.48 14.15 10.97
N ILE A 26 11.25 13.40 12.07
CA ILE A 26 10.24 12.35 12.10
C ILE A 26 8.87 12.96 12.46
N PRO A 27 7.91 12.98 11.55
CA PRO A 27 6.58 13.50 11.82
C PRO A 27 5.92 12.80 13.01
N ARG A 28 5.13 13.53 13.76
CA ARG A 28 4.26 12.91 14.77
C ARG A 28 3.02 12.37 14.09
N PRO A 29 2.57 11.15 14.45
CA PRO A 29 1.34 10.59 13.88
C PRO A 29 0.12 11.37 14.38
N VAL A 30 -0.89 11.47 13.54
CA VAL A 30 -2.17 12.14 13.86
C VAL A 30 -3.17 11.10 14.34
N PHE A 31 -3.83 11.37 15.48
CA PHE A 31 -4.90 10.56 16.02
C PHE A 31 -6.18 11.39 16.10
N LEU A 32 -7.14 11.12 15.21
CA LEU A 32 -8.44 11.80 15.16
C LEU A 32 -9.56 10.79 15.40
N ILE A 33 -9.49 10.12 16.56
CA ILE A 33 -10.48 9.11 16.95
C ILE A 33 -10.64 9.11 18.47
N SER A 34 -11.87 9.05 18.97
CA SER A 34 -12.13 8.88 20.38
C SER A 34 -11.77 7.46 20.87
N ARG A 35 -11.48 7.28 22.15
CA ARG A 35 -11.18 5.96 22.73
C ARG A 35 -12.30 4.94 22.48
N ALA A 36 -13.55 5.38 22.56
CA ALA A 36 -14.71 4.52 22.33
C ALA A 36 -14.84 4.05 20.88
N GLU A 37 -14.61 4.96 19.93
CA GLU A 37 -14.61 4.65 18.49
C GLU A 37 -13.40 3.80 18.11
N TYR A 38 -12.24 4.06 18.71
CA TYR A 38 -11.05 3.26 18.52
C TYR A 38 -11.29 1.79 18.92
N ARG A 39 -11.92 1.56 20.07
CA ARG A 39 -12.30 0.20 20.48
C ARG A 39 -13.22 -0.46 19.47
N LYS A 40 -14.27 0.23 19.00
CA LYS A 40 -15.19 -0.29 17.97
C LYS A 40 -14.46 -0.62 16.68
N LEU A 41 -13.55 0.25 16.24
CA LEU A 41 -12.74 0.04 15.05
C LEU A 41 -11.87 -1.21 15.19
N LEU A 42 -11.17 -1.40 16.30
CA LEU A 42 -10.33 -2.57 16.53
C LEU A 42 -11.13 -3.87 16.59
N VAL A 43 -12.30 -3.87 17.23
CA VAL A 43 -13.22 -5.02 17.24
C VAL A 43 -13.66 -5.37 15.80
N PHE A 44 -14.01 -4.37 15.01
CA PHE A 44 -14.37 -4.58 13.62
C PHE A 44 -13.19 -5.13 12.80
N LEU A 45 -12.01 -4.51 12.89
CA LEU A 45 -10.81 -4.94 12.15
C LEU A 45 -10.39 -6.36 12.55
N ARG A 46 -10.51 -6.74 13.83
CA ARG A 46 -10.25 -8.10 14.31
C ARG A 46 -11.24 -9.09 13.69
N LYS A 47 -12.52 -8.75 13.70
CA LYS A 47 -13.60 -9.59 13.12
C LYS A 47 -13.37 -9.89 11.63
N VAL A 48 -12.87 -8.90 10.87
CA VAL A 48 -12.59 -9.07 9.44
C VAL A 48 -11.15 -9.56 9.15
N GLY A 49 -10.38 -9.86 10.19
CA GLY A 49 -9.03 -10.40 10.06
C GLY A 49 -8.00 -9.39 9.54
N LEU A 50 -8.18 -8.09 9.81
CA LEU A 50 -7.28 -7.02 9.37
C LEU A 50 -6.38 -6.50 10.48
N VAL A 51 -6.50 -6.99 11.70
CA VAL A 51 -5.62 -6.64 12.82
C VAL A 51 -5.15 -7.88 13.56
N THR A 52 -3.91 -7.82 14.01
CA THR A 52 -3.33 -8.71 15.01
C THR A 52 -2.77 -7.87 16.15
N PHE A 53 -2.52 -8.50 17.29
CA PHE A 53 -1.98 -7.82 18.45
C PHE A 53 -0.61 -8.41 18.80
N ARG A 54 0.30 -7.53 19.23
CA ARG A 54 1.63 -7.90 19.70
C ARG A 54 1.95 -7.16 20.99
N ASP A 55 2.96 -7.61 21.71
CA ASP A 55 3.48 -6.91 22.88
C ASP A 55 3.99 -5.52 22.46
N PRO A 56 3.60 -4.43 23.14
CA PRO A 56 4.11 -3.09 22.86
C PRO A 56 5.63 -2.95 22.93
N ARG A 57 6.31 -3.85 23.64
CA ARG A 57 7.78 -3.91 23.68
C ARG A 57 8.41 -4.26 22.34
N SER A 58 7.65 -4.90 21.45
CA SER A 58 8.07 -5.25 20.08
C SER A 58 7.91 -4.12 19.07
N LEU A 59 7.42 -2.95 19.49
CA LEU A 59 7.23 -1.81 18.58
C LEU A 59 8.52 -1.43 17.85
N PRO A 60 8.44 -1.18 16.53
CA PRO A 60 9.58 -0.70 15.78
C PRO A 60 10.02 0.67 16.32
N LYS A 61 11.33 0.85 16.40
CA LYS A 61 11.93 2.10 16.88
C LYS A 61 12.85 2.67 15.82
N HIS A 62 12.92 3.98 15.78
CA HIS A 62 13.89 4.66 14.95
C HIS A 62 15.32 4.30 15.40
N PRO A 63 16.21 3.86 14.48
CA PRO A 63 17.49 3.30 14.84
C PRO A 63 18.42 4.28 15.57
N VAL A 64 18.31 5.58 15.27
CA VAL A 64 19.18 6.62 15.86
C VAL A 64 18.56 7.23 17.13
N THR A 65 17.27 7.57 17.11
CA THR A 65 16.61 8.30 18.21
C THR A 65 15.92 7.41 19.23
N GLY A 66 15.73 6.12 18.92
CA GLY A 66 14.96 5.19 19.77
C GLY A 66 13.46 5.49 19.83
N ARG A 67 12.98 6.50 19.07
CA ARG A 67 11.56 6.88 19.06
C ARG A 67 10.71 5.75 18.51
N VAL A 68 9.64 5.43 19.20
CA VAL A 68 8.64 4.45 18.74
C VAL A 68 7.95 4.93 17.47
N LEU A 69 7.80 4.01 16.52
CA LEU A 69 7.17 4.24 15.21
C LEU A 69 5.84 3.51 15.15
N SER A 70 4.76 4.27 15.22
CA SER A 70 3.40 3.76 15.06
C SER A 70 2.62 4.71 14.15
N ALA A 71 1.78 4.17 13.27
CA ALA A 71 0.93 4.97 12.41
C ALA A 71 -0.21 5.61 13.20
N GLY A 72 -0.58 6.81 12.82
CA GLY A 72 -1.78 7.49 13.33
C GLY A 72 -3.06 6.93 12.72
N ILE A 73 -4.20 7.46 13.17
CA ILE A 73 -5.53 7.06 12.70
C ILE A 73 -6.33 8.31 12.39
N LEU A 74 -6.87 8.37 11.19
CA LEU A 74 -7.81 9.42 10.78
C LEU A 74 -8.85 8.85 9.81
N GLY A 75 -10.01 9.49 9.74
CA GLY A 75 -11.04 9.20 8.78
C GLY A 75 -11.06 10.23 7.67
N ALA A 76 -11.35 9.81 6.45
CA ALA A 76 -11.69 10.69 5.35
C ALA A 76 -13.10 10.41 4.87
N ASP A 77 -13.91 11.45 4.73
CA ASP A 77 -15.29 11.31 4.30
C ASP A 77 -15.36 10.90 2.82
N LYS A 78 -16.21 9.93 2.52
CA LYS A 78 -16.59 9.56 1.16
C LYS A 78 -17.87 10.30 0.75
N LYS A 79 -18.07 10.52 -0.53
CA LYS A 79 -19.32 11.10 -1.08
C LYS A 79 -20.57 10.31 -0.69
N SER A 80 -20.44 9.03 -0.38
CA SER A 80 -21.51 8.16 0.08
C SER A 80 -21.92 8.35 1.55
N GLY A 81 -21.26 9.25 2.29
CA GLY A 81 -21.43 9.38 3.76
C GLY A 81 -20.67 8.37 4.59
N ALA A 82 -20.03 7.37 3.95
CA ALA A 82 -19.11 6.46 4.65
C ALA A 82 -17.76 7.12 4.88
N GLN A 83 -17.01 6.62 5.86
CA GLN A 83 -15.63 7.06 6.11
C GLN A 83 -14.63 6.05 5.57
N ARG A 84 -13.53 6.55 5.00
CA ARG A 84 -12.36 5.75 4.65
C ARG A 84 -11.37 5.80 5.81
N LEU A 85 -10.93 4.64 6.27
CA LEU A 85 -9.85 4.56 7.24
C LEU A 85 -8.54 4.96 6.57
N LEU A 86 -7.88 5.97 7.12
CA LEU A 86 -6.52 6.35 6.74
C LEU A 86 -5.58 6.09 7.91
N LEU A 87 -4.47 5.45 7.63
CA LEU A 87 -3.41 5.20 8.60
C LEU A 87 -2.25 6.16 8.31
N ASP A 88 -2.03 7.11 9.21
CA ASP A 88 -0.96 8.12 9.05
C ASP A 88 0.41 7.49 9.29
N ARG A 89 0.98 6.96 8.25
CA ARG A 89 2.24 6.23 8.26
C ARG A 89 3.48 7.12 8.04
N ARG A 90 3.32 8.44 8.11
CA ARG A 90 4.45 9.38 7.96
C ARG A 90 5.65 9.07 8.85
N PRO A 91 5.49 8.62 10.13
CA PRO A 91 6.64 8.25 10.95
C PRO A 91 7.45 7.09 10.39
N GLN A 92 6.79 6.05 9.89
CA GLN A 92 7.45 4.89 9.28
C GLN A 92 8.00 5.23 7.90
N ASN A 93 7.24 5.98 7.09
CA ASN A 93 7.68 6.43 5.76
C ASN A 93 8.95 7.29 5.81
N ALA A 94 9.19 7.99 6.93
CA ALA A 94 10.39 8.83 7.09
C ALA A 94 11.69 8.02 7.15
N ILE A 95 11.61 6.74 7.52
CA ILE A 95 12.79 5.86 7.67
C ILE A 95 12.77 4.66 6.71
N GLU A 96 11.63 4.39 6.08
CA GLU A 96 11.52 3.34 5.10
C GLU A 96 12.06 3.80 3.75
N GLU A 97 12.85 2.94 3.15
CA GLU A 97 13.30 3.17 1.78
C GLU A 97 12.12 3.14 0.80
N ARG A 98 12.07 4.13 -0.08
CA ARG A 98 11.09 4.14 -1.14
C ARG A 98 11.49 3.13 -2.22
N LEU A 99 10.54 2.26 -2.60
CA LEU A 99 10.74 1.37 -3.72
C LEU A 99 10.93 2.19 -5.00
N VAL A 100 11.97 1.86 -5.77
CA VAL A 100 12.27 2.49 -7.05
C VAL A 100 12.15 1.45 -8.14
N GLY A 101 11.63 1.85 -9.29
CA GLY A 101 11.58 0.99 -10.48
C GLY A 101 10.17 0.56 -10.91
N LEU A 102 9.16 0.84 -10.10
CA LEU A 102 7.79 0.83 -10.56
C LEU A 102 7.37 2.24 -10.93
N SER A 103 6.83 2.38 -12.09
CA SER A 103 6.35 3.65 -12.62
C SER A 103 4.87 3.44 -12.91
N LEU A 104 4.03 4.05 -12.08
CA LEU A 104 2.59 4.03 -12.30
C LEU A 104 2.27 4.68 -13.65
N PRO A 105 1.47 4.05 -14.50
CA PRO A 105 0.98 4.67 -15.71
C PRO A 105 0.14 5.90 -15.34
N PHE A 106 0.09 6.87 -16.20
CA PHE A 106 -0.70 8.07 -15.97
C PHE A 106 -1.58 8.38 -17.19
N ALA A 107 -2.64 9.13 -16.98
CA ALA A 107 -3.62 9.41 -18.05
C ALA A 107 -3.01 10.01 -19.34
N GLY A 108 -1.87 10.69 -19.23
CA GLY A 108 -1.13 11.20 -20.38
C GLY A 108 -0.55 10.11 -21.30
N ASP A 109 -0.42 8.87 -20.83
CA ASP A 109 0.06 7.78 -21.70
C ASP A 109 -0.99 7.41 -22.75
N PHE A 110 -2.29 7.63 -22.46
CA PHE A 110 -3.38 7.40 -23.39
C PHE A 110 -3.45 8.42 -24.54
N VAL A 111 -2.89 9.63 -24.39
CA VAL A 111 -2.88 10.65 -25.48
C VAL A 111 -1.92 10.26 -26.61
N ARG A 112 -1.15 9.21 -26.46
CA ARG A 112 -0.24 8.68 -27.49
C ARG A 112 -0.91 7.72 -28.46
N PHE A 113 -2.22 7.47 -28.30
CA PHE A 113 -2.98 6.70 -29.28
C PHE A 113 -3.29 7.57 -30.49
N GLU A 114 -2.78 7.19 -31.62
CA GLU A 114 -3.16 7.75 -32.93
C GLU A 114 -4.17 6.83 -33.60
N LEU A 115 -5.38 7.34 -33.81
CA LEU A 115 -6.46 6.60 -34.47
C LEU A 115 -6.58 7.03 -35.94
N GLY A 116 -6.72 6.05 -36.82
CA GLY A 116 -7.12 6.30 -38.18
C GLY A 116 -8.58 6.78 -38.27
N PRO A 117 -9.01 7.34 -39.42
CA PRO A 117 -10.35 7.92 -39.58
C PRO A 117 -11.52 6.96 -39.33
N SER A 118 -11.30 5.65 -39.42
CA SER A 118 -12.30 4.60 -39.20
C SER A 118 -12.04 3.76 -37.94
N GLU A 119 -11.06 4.13 -37.14
CA GLU A 119 -10.69 3.40 -35.92
C GLU A 119 -11.40 3.98 -34.69
N VAL A 120 -11.75 3.13 -33.77
CA VAL A 120 -12.38 3.51 -32.49
C VAL A 120 -11.70 2.78 -31.33
N ILE A 121 -11.52 3.47 -30.21
CA ILE A 121 -11.09 2.82 -28.97
C ILE A 121 -12.33 2.29 -28.23
N ARG A 122 -12.27 1.04 -27.82
CA ARG A 122 -13.21 0.48 -26.85
C ARG A 122 -12.45 0.21 -25.57
N THR A 123 -12.92 0.75 -24.47
CA THR A 123 -12.29 0.63 -23.16
C THR A 123 -13.16 -0.20 -22.23
N SER A 124 -12.55 -1.16 -21.53
CA SER A 124 -13.18 -1.85 -20.41
C SER A 124 -12.39 -1.51 -19.15
N LEU A 125 -13.07 -1.02 -18.14
CA LEU A 125 -12.48 -0.68 -16.83
C LEU A 125 -12.97 -1.65 -15.78
N ARG A 126 -12.08 -2.08 -14.90
CA ARG A 126 -12.41 -2.92 -13.75
C ARG A 126 -11.70 -2.38 -12.53
N ASP A 127 -12.44 -2.20 -11.45
CA ASP A 127 -11.98 -1.72 -10.15
C ASP A 127 -11.79 -2.90 -9.21
N GLY A 128 -10.63 -2.99 -8.57
CA GLY A 128 -10.32 -3.98 -7.54
C GLY A 128 -10.92 -3.58 -6.19
N LYS A 129 -12.04 -4.21 -5.83
CA LYS A 129 -12.67 -3.89 -4.55
C LYS A 129 -11.75 -4.18 -3.38
N ASP A 130 -11.55 -3.16 -2.53
CA ASP A 130 -10.81 -3.25 -1.26
C ASP A 130 -9.39 -3.81 -1.40
N GLN A 131 -8.72 -3.58 -2.55
CA GLN A 131 -7.44 -4.19 -2.92
C GLN A 131 -6.37 -4.06 -1.83
N TYR A 132 -6.22 -2.88 -1.21
CA TYR A 132 -5.26 -2.66 -0.13
C TYR A 132 -5.50 -3.55 1.10
N TYR A 133 -6.75 -3.90 1.38
CA TYR A 133 -7.11 -4.75 2.51
C TYR A 133 -7.03 -6.25 2.20
N VAL A 134 -7.14 -6.61 0.92
CA VAL A 134 -7.03 -8.00 0.46
C VAL A 134 -5.57 -8.44 0.38
N LEU A 135 -4.67 -7.54 0.01
CA LEU A 135 -3.24 -7.80 -0.07
C LEU A 135 -2.64 -8.03 1.33
N ARG A 136 -2.10 -9.22 1.54
CA ARG A 136 -1.50 -9.63 2.82
C ARG A 136 0.01 -9.56 2.73
N PRO A 137 0.64 -8.60 3.41
CA PRO A 137 2.09 -8.55 3.50
C PRO A 137 2.62 -9.71 4.36
N ASP A 138 3.89 -10.03 4.18
CA ASP A 138 4.59 -11.00 5.01
C ASP A 138 4.82 -10.50 6.45
N ASP A 139 5.23 -11.39 7.34
CA ASP A 139 5.46 -11.07 8.75
C ASP A 139 6.54 -10.00 8.97
N ALA A 140 7.54 -9.95 8.09
CA ALA A 140 8.61 -8.94 8.14
C ALA A 140 8.03 -7.55 7.88
N ARG A 141 7.13 -7.41 6.91
CA ARG A 141 6.41 -6.15 6.64
C ARG A 141 5.42 -5.83 7.75
N VAL A 142 4.64 -6.82 8.22
CA VAL A 142 3.69 -6.64 9.32
C VAL A 142 4.39 -6.09 10.57
N ALA A 143 5.62 -6.49 10.87
CA ALA A 143 6.38 -5.97 12.00
C ALA A 143 6.56 -4.44 11.98
N TRP A 144 6.44 -3.79 10.82
CA TRP A 144 6.49 -2.35 10.62
C TRP A 144 5.11 -1.69 10.49
N GLN A 145 4.04 -2.46 10.66
CA GLN A 145 2.66 -1.99 10.49
C GLN A 145 1.93 -1.77 11.82
N ALA A 146 2.66 -1.39 12.86
CA ALA A 146 2.06 -0.93 14.10
C ALA A 146 1.25 0.35 13.87
N PHE A 147 0.06 0.43 14.44
CA PHE A 147 -0.79 1.62 14.34
C PHE A 147 -1.58 1.86 15.63
N GLY A 148 -2.03 3.09 15.80
CA GLY A 148 -2.79 3.49 16.98
C GLY A 148 -1.94 3.49 18.24
N GLN A 149 -2.63 3.50 19.37
CA GLN A 149 -2.07 3.42 20.70
C GLN A 149 -2.23 1.99 21.25
N PRO A 150 -1.37 1.55 22.16
CA PRO A 150 -1.61 0.33 22.92
C PRO A 150 -2.97 0.37 23.63
N VAL A 151 -3.64 -0.76 23.67
CA VAL A 151 -4.93 -0.95 24.31
C VAL A 151 -4.80 -1.94 25.45
N ASP A 152 -5.71 -1.85 26.42
CA ASP A 152 -5.80 -2.76 27.53
C ASP A 152 -6.06 -4.19 27.02
N SER A 153 -5.33 -5.17 27.55
CA SER A 153 -5.50 -6.59 27.18
C SER A 153 -6.90 -7.12 27.47
N ASP A 154 -7.60 -6.55 28.46
CA ASP A 154 -8.98 -6.90 28.80
C ASP A 154 -9.98 -6.56 27.68
N TRP A 155 -9.59 -5.73 26.72
CA TRP A 155 -10.43 -5.48 25.54
C TRP A 155 -10.49 -6.67 24.59
N PHE A 156 -9.44 -7.50 24.58
CA PHE A 156 -9.26 -8.62 23.68
C PHE A 156 -8.63 -9.82 24.44
N PRO A 157 -9.40 -10.45 25.34
CA PRO A 157 -8.85 -11.52 26.19
C PRO A 157 -8.35 -12.73 25.40
N ASP A 158 -8.94 -13.02 24.23
CA ASP A 158 -8.47 -14.12 23.37
C ASP A 158 -7.10 -13.82 22.71
N ASP A 159 -6.70 -12.57 22.64
CA ASP A 159 -5.41 -12.13 22.08
C ASP A 159 -4.42 -11.75 23.20
N ALA A 160 -4.76 -12.04 24.45
CA ALA A 160 -3.90 -11.71 25.60
C ALA A 160 -2.54 -12.41 25.47
N ILE A 161 -1.49 -11.66 25.79
CA ILE A 161 -0.11 -12.12 25.79
C ILE A 161 0.36 -12.23 27.23
N ASP A 162 0.91 -13.37 27.62
CA ASP A 162 1.35 -13.62 28.98
C ASP A 162 2.29 -12.52 29.51
N GLY A 163 1.90 -11.92 30.63
CA GLY A 163 2.65 -10.85 31.29
C GLY A 163 2.60 -9.48 30.57
N ALA A 164 1.77 -9.30 29.55
CA ALA A 164 1.58 -8.04 28.86
C ALA A 164 0.20 -7.43 29.21
N PRO A 165 0.12 -6.39 30.04
CA PRO A 165 -1.15 -5.72 30.36
C PRO A 165 -1.70 -4.89 29.20
N TRP A 166 -0.88 -4.67 28.18
CA TRP A 166 -1.22 -3.86 27.01
C TRP A 166 -0.95 -4.63 25.72
N LEU A 167 -1.79 -4.39 24.71
CA LEU A 167 -1.69 -4.97 23.38
C LEU A 167 -1.50 -3.85 22.35
N GLN A 168 -0.51 -3.98 21.47
CA GLN A 168 -0.30 -3.07 20.35
C GLN A 168 -0.95 -3.64 19.09
N PRO A 169 -1.85 -2.90 18.43
CA PRO A 169 -2.42 -3.34 17.15
C PRO A 169 -1.41 -3.23 16.01
N TYR A 170 -1.43 -4.24 15.13
CA TYR A 170 -0.68 -4.30 13.87
C TYR A 170 -1.65 -4.59 12.73
N PHE A 171 -1.53 -3.82 11.66
CA PHE A 171 -2.41 -3.94 10.51
C PHE A 171 -1.95 -5.06 9.57
N LEU A 172 -2.88 -5.89 9.10
CA LEU A 172 -2.58 -7.07 8.29
C LEU A 172 -2.81 -6.89 6.77
N GLY A 173 -3.27 -5.73 6.34
CA GLY A 173 -3.36 -5.36 4.92
C GLY A 173 -2.27 -4.38 4.53
N LEU A 174 -2.30 -3.84 3.31
CA LEU A 174 -1.49 -2.67 2.97
C LEU A 174 -2.12 -1.42 3.58
N MET A 175 -1.32 -0.62 4.27
CA MET A 175 -1.80 0.62 4.87
C MET A 175 -2.01 1.69 3.80
N GLN A 176 -3.20 2.28 3.75
CA GLN A 176 -3.43 3.52 3.00
C GLN A 176 -2.69 4.66 3.72
N GLY A 177 -1.69 5.24 3.08
CA GLY A 177 -0.74 6.20 3.66
C GLY A 177 0.71 5.69 3.69
N ASP A 178 0.92 4.43 3.35
CA ASP A 178 2.23 3.87 3.06
C ASP A 178 2.70 4.35 1.67
N HIS A 179 3.86 4.98 1.61
CA HIS A 179 4.40 5.53 0.37
C HIS A 179 4.78 4.46 -0.67
N ASN A 180 4.89 3.21 -0.25
CA ASN A 180 5.17 2.07 -1.11
C ASN A 180 3.92 1.24 -1.46
N ALA A 181 2.76 1.54 -0.84
CA ALA A 181 1.58 0.69 -1.00
C ALA A 181 1.05 0.67 -2.43
N ALA A 182 1.07 1.80 -3.12
CA ALA A 182 0.62 1.89 -4.51
C ALA A 182 1.53 1.04 -5.43
N ASP A 183 2.84 1.17 -5.27
CA ASP A 183 3.82 0.41 -6.06
C ASP A 183 3.69 -1.11 -5.81
N ILE A 184 3.48 -1.51 -4.54
CA ILE A 184 3.26 -2.92 -4.17
C ILE A 184 1.95 -3.44 -4.78
N ALA A 185 0.86 -2.67 -4.67
CA ALA A 185 -0.45 -3.07 -5.18
C ALA A 185 -0.42 -3.23 -6.70
N GLU A 186 0.21 -2.31 -7.43
CA GLU A 186 0.41 -2.42 -8.87
C GLU A 186 1.24 -3.64 -9.25
N ALA A 187 2.39 -3.85 -8.59
CA ALA A 187 3.26 -4.98 -8.88
C ALA A 187 2.53 -6.32 -8.69
N VAL A 188 1.75 -6.45 -7.63
CA VAL A 188 0.94 -7.66 -7.38
C VAL A 188 -0.18 -7.80 -8.40
N GLY A 189 -0.87 -6.72 -8.74
CA GLY A 189 -1.90 -6.72 -9.78
C GLY A 189 -1.36 -7.16 -11.14
N ARG A 190 -0.21 -6.63 -11.55
CA ARG A 190 0.50 -7.05 -12.76
C ARG A 190 0.86 -8.52 -12.73
N ALA A 191 1.43 -9.00 -11.62
CA ALA A 191 1.78 -10.42 -11.48
C ALA A 191 0.55 -11.32 -11.63
N ILE A 192 -0.57 -10.99 -10.99
CA ILE A 192 -1.83 -11.74 -11.09
C ILE A 192 -2.32 -11.79 -12.54
N LEU A 193 -2.32 -10.65 -13.26
CA LEU A 193 -2.78 -10.58 -14.63
C LEU A 193 -1.89 -11.39 -15.58
N CYS A 194 -0.57 -11.36 -15.38
CA CYS A 194 0.38 -12.14 -16.16
C CYS A 194 0.27 -13.64 -15.87
N ASP A 195 0.25 -14.02 -14.59
CA ASP A 195 0.20 -15.42 -14.15
C ASP A 195 -1.14 -16.09 -14.51
N SER A 196 -2.23 -15.33 -14.57
CA SER A 196 -3.52 -15.83 -15.04
C SER A 196 -3.58 -16.06 -16.55
N GLY A 197 -2.56 -15.63 -17.29
CA GLY A 197 -2.55 -15.65 -18.75
C GLY A 197 -3.52 -14.66 -19.41
N ALA A 198 -4.13 -13.77 -18.61
CA ALA A 198 -5.05 -12.75 -19.14
C ALA A 198 -4.31 -11.77 -20.06
N PHE A 199 -3.06 -11.46 -19.71
CA PHE A 199 -2.22 -10.56 -20.50
C PHE A 199 -0.76 -11.07 -20.55
N PRO A 200 -0.14 -11.10 -21.74
CA PRO A 200 1.31 -11.24 -21.85
C PRO A 200 2.02 -10.06 -21.17
N VAL A 201 3.15 -10.33 -20.51
CA VAL A 201 3.94 -9.29 -19.82
C VAL A 201 4.29 -8.11 -20.74
N ASP A 202 4.54 -8.40 -22.02
CA ASP A 202 4.88 -7.41 -23.03
C ASP A 202 3.71 -6.52 -23.47
N ASP A 203 2.49 -6.89 -23.15
CA ASP A 203 1.27 -6.14 -23.51
C ASP A 203 0.84 -5.15 -22.42
N LEU A 204 1.37 -5.27 -21.21
CA LEU A 204 1.16 -4.29 -20.16
C LEU A 204 1.97 -3.03 -20.46
N MET A 205 1.28 -1.88 -20.52
CA MET A 205 1.93 -0.59 -20.74
C MET A 205 2.95 -0.28 -19.64
N PRO A 206 4.24 -0.15 -19.97
CA PRO A 206 5.18 0.41 -19.03
C PRO A 206 4.97 1.93 -19.00
N ALA A 207 4.93 2.51 -17.81
CA ALA A 207 4.81 3.96 -17.65
C ALA A 207 5.90 4.71 -18.46
N GLY A 208 5.49 5.78 -19.11
CA GLY A 208 6.39 6.60 -19.92
C GLY A 208 6.79 5.99 -21.27
N ARG A 209 6.34 4.79 -21.60
CA ARG A 209 6.46 4.20 -22.94
C ARG A 209 5.09 4.17 -23.57
N GLY A 210 5.00 4.58 -24.82
CA GLY A 210 3.75 4.51 -25.58
C GLY A 210 3.19 3.07 -25.65
N PRO A 211 1.88 2.94 -25.82
CA PRO A 211 1.23 1.64 -25.89
C PRO A 211 1.80 0.80 -27.02
N ARG A 212 2.11 -0.46 -26.73
CA ARG A 212 2.42 -1.43 -27.77
C ARG A 212 1.11 -1.98 -28.30
N MET A 213 0.72 -1.50 -29.49
CA MET A 213 -0.47 -2.01 -30.16
C MET A 213 -0.13 -3.36 -30.82
N ARG A 214 -0.72 -4.45 -30.33
CA ARG A 214 -0.72 -5.72 -31.06
C ARG A 214 -1.94 -5.81 -31.96
N ARG A 215 -1.72 -5.87 -33.24
CA ARG A 215 -2.77 -6.26 -34.19
C ARG A 215 -2.77 -7.78 -34.30
N ALA A 216 -3.90 -8.41 -33.99
CA ALA A 216 -4.07 -9.81 -34.28
C ALA A 216 -4.00 -10.02 -35.81
N PRO A 217 -3.27 -11.04 -36.33
CA PRO A 217 -3.21 -11.29 -37.74
C PRO A 217 -4.61 -11.50 -38.33
N GLY A 218 -4.99 -10.69 -39.33
CA GLY A 218 -6.29 -10.77 -39.99
C GLY A 218 -7.48 -10.14 -39.28
N GLN A 219 -7.30 -9.59 -38.10
CA GLN A 219 -8.34 -8.83 -37.37
C GLN A 219 -7.90 -7.38 -37.22
N GLY A 220 -8.77 -6.44 -37.58
CA GLY A 220 -8.53 -4.98 -37.46
C GLY A 220 -8.57 -4.46 -36.04
N VAL A 221 -8.34 -5.31 -35.03
CA VAL A 221 -8.41 -4.96 -33.61
C VAL A 221 -6.99 -4.98 -33.01
N ALA A 222 -6.60 -3.89 -32.39
CA ALA A 222 -5.41 -3.82 -31.56
C ALA A 222 -5.83 -3.88 -30.10
N LEU A 223 -5.19 -4.73 -29.30
CA LEU A 223 -5.39 -4.82 -27.86
C LEU A 223 -4.30 -4.05 -27.15
N VAL A 224 -4.68 -3.22 -26.20
CA VAL A 224 -3.77 -2.52 -25.30
C VAL A 224 -4.30 -2.67 -23.88
N SER A 225 -3.44 -3.04 -22.97
CA SER A 225 -3.81 -3.22 -21.57
C SER A 225 -3.00 -2.31 -20.68
N ASP A 226 -3.64 -1.81 -19.66
CA ASP A 226 -3.00 -1.03 -18.62
C ASP A 226 -3.57 -1.37 -17.25
N LEU A 227 -2.74 -1.24 -16.24
CA LEU A 227 -3.13 -1.41 -14.85
C LEU A 227 -2.71 -0.17 -14.06
N TYR A 228 -3.68 0.49 -13.45
CA TYR A 228 -3.43 1.63 -12.57
C TYR A 228 -3.91 1.30 -11.17
N ILE A 229 -2.99 0.99 -10.26
CA ILE A 229 -3.21 0.64 -8.84
C ILE A 229 -4.23 -0.51 -8.70
N ASP A 230 -5.52 -0.19 -8.68
CA ASP A 230 -6.66 -1.09 -8.52
C ASP A 230 -7.57 -1.14 -9.77
N ASP A 231 -7.29 -0.30 -10.77
CA ASP A 231 -8.05 -0.24 -12.02
C ASP A 231 -7.28 -0.92 -13.16
N ALA A 232 -7.89 -1.89 -13.81
CA ALA A 232 -7.38 -2.49 -15.04
C ALA A 232 -8.15 -1.97 -16.26
N ALA A 233 -7.43 -1.46 -17.26
CA ALA A 233 -7.97 -0.99 -18.53
C ALA A 233 -7.55 -1.91 -19.68
N VAL A 234 -8.50 -2.25 -20.57
CA VAL A 234 -8.31 -3.09 -21.77
C VAL A 234 -8.96 -2.44 -22.98
#